data_19ede2bc57d23bb30b35c1a379c748d4
#
_entry.id   19ede2bc57d23bb30b35c1a379c748d4
#
_cell.length_a   1.000
_cell.length_b   1.000
_cell.length_c   1.000
_cell.angle_alpha   90.00
_cell.angle_beta   90.00
_cell.angle_gamma   90.00
#
_symmetry.space_group_name_H-M   'P 1'
#
loop_
_entity.id
_entity.type
_entity.pdbx_description
1 polymer ?
#
loop_
_entity_poly.entity_id
_entity_poly.type
_entity_poly.pdbx_seq_one_letter_code
_entity_poly.pdbx_strand_id
1 'polypeptide(L)'
;MKKLFIATLALVPMFSQAQTFYYGEPATISGKLLRIKSLHPNQEASGDHQIAVTLDQQINVDGGDGLVKTKLIQLVDFKDTRYQSFFKNEGKQVQIKCEELFRGHTAHHTTKVLCVVDSVSYK
;
A
#
# COMPACT_ATOMS: atom_id res chain seq x y z
N MET A 1 -20.29 36.12 -31.41
CA MET A 1 -20.10 35.68 -30.97
C MET A 1 -19.49 34.82 -30.43
N LYS A 2 -19.17 34.42 -30.03
CA LYS A 2 -18.76 33.85 -29.61
C LYS A 2 -18.05 33.21 -29.10
N LYS A 3 -17.72 32.72 -28.65
CA LYS A 3 -17.27 32.27 -28.09
C LYS A 3 -16.65 31.34 -27.93
N LEU A 4 -16.19 30.93 -27.73
CA LEU A 4 -15.69 30.15 -27.59
C LEU A 4 -14.68 29.63 -27.28
N PHE A 5 -14.03 29.49 -27.13
CA PHE A 5 -13.01 29.11 -26.88
C PHE A 5 -12.49 28.55 -25.81
N ILE A 6 -12.39 28.52 -25.30
CA ILE A 6 -12.29 28.15 -24.06
C ILE A 6 -11.96 26.78 -23.78
N ALA A 7 -12.50 25.91 -24.45
CA ALA A 7 -12.34 24.52 -24.30
C ALA A 7 -10.92 24.08 -24.29
N THR A 8 -10.09 24.85 -24.80
CA THR A 8 -8.71 24.46 -24.89
C THR A 8 -8.10 24.21 -23.54
N LEU A 9 -8.64 24.78 -22.51
CA LEU A 9 -8.07 24.58 -21.22
C LEU A 9 -8.17 23.16 -20.75
N ALA A 10 -9.18 22.48 -21.23
CA ALA A 10 -9.36 21.10 -20.82
C ALA A 10 -8.28 20.19 -21.34
N LEU A 11 -7.46 20.68 -22.21
CA LEU A 11 -6.43 19.85 -22.81
C LEU A 11 -5.15 19.80 -22.01
N VAL A 12 -5.13 20.41 -20.86
CA VAL A 12 -3.95 20.30 -20.02
C VAL A 12 -3.74 18.84 -19.68
N PRO A 13 -2.60 18.28 -20.02
CA PRO A 13 -2.36 16.88 -19.74
C PRO A 13 -2.38 16.62 -18.24
N MET A 14 -3.08 15.59 -17.88
CA MET A 14 -3.13 15.17 -16.49
C MET A 14 -2.08 14.10 -16.31
N PHE A 15 -0.89 14.51 -15.97
CA PHE A 15 0.13 13.55 -15.66
C PHE A 15 -0.12 12.99 -14.29
N SER A 16 -0.24 11.69 -14.25
CA SER A 16 -0.41 10.98 -13.01
C SER A 16 0.96 10.83 -12.37
N GLN A 17 1.26 11.69 -11.45
CA GLN A 17 2.52 11.56 -10.71
C GLN A 17 2.29 10.67 -9.52
N ALA A 18 3.29 9.85 -9.20
CA ALA A 18 3.22 9.00 -8.04
C ALA A 18 3.17 9.89 -6.81
N GLN A 19 2.24 9.58 -5.92
CA GLN A 19 2.12 10.29 -4.66
C GLN A 19 3.31 9.93 -3.78
N THR A 20 3.82 10.89 -3.03
CA THR A 20 4.95 10.68 -2.13
C THR A 20 4.47 10.66 -0.69
N PHE A 21 4.87 9.61 0.01
CA PHE A 21 4.61 9.45 1.43
C PHE A 21 5.93 9.43 2.18
N TYR A 22 5.85 9.53 3.49
CA TYR A 22 7.04 9.57 4.34
C TYR A 22 6.92 8.51 5.42
N TYR A 23 8.04 7.87 5.73
CA TYR A 23 8.06 6.89 6.82
C TYR A 23 7.71 7.59 8.13
N GLY A 24 6.98 6.89 8.96
CA GLY A 24 6.58 7.40 10.27
C GLY A 24 5.36 8.29 10.25
N GLU A 25 4.74 8.46 9.09
CA GLU A 25 3.56 9.33 8.96
C GLU A 25 2.36 8.55 8.50
N PRO A 26 1.16 9.02 8.85
CA PRO A 26 -0.07 8.38 8.41
C PRO A 26 -0.18 8.40 6.90
N ALA A 27 -0.82 7.38 6.36
CA ALA A 27 -1.01 7.25 4.92
C ALA A 27 -2.31 6.51 4.65
N THR A 28 -2.93 6.83 3.52
CA THR A 28 -4.09 6.08 3.04
C THR A 28 -3.70 5.44 1.73
N ILE A 29 -3.84 4.13 1.64
CA ILE A 29 -3.47 3.38 0.45
C ILE A 29 -4.68 2.61 -0.06
N SER A 30 -4.70 2.36 -1.36
CA SER A 30 -5.80 1.66 -2.01
C SER A 30 -5.26 0.60 -2.95
N GLY A 31 -5.93 -0.53 -3.00
CA GLY A 31 -5.53 -1.61 -3.86
C GLY A 31 -6.27 -2.88 -3.52
N LYS A 32 -5.71 -4.01 -3.96
CA LYS A 32 -6.32 -5.32 -3.72
C LYS A 32 -5.52 -6.09 -2.72
N LEU A 33 -6.23 -6.77 -1.84
CA LEU A 33 -5.58 -7.65 -0.87
C LEU A 33 -4.94 -8.84 -1.57
N LEU A 34 -3.72 -9.13 -1.18
CA LEU A 34 -2.94 -10.22 -1.78
C LEU A 34 -2.23 -11.00 -0.69
N ARG A 35 -2.38 -12.31 -0.74
CA ARG A 35 -1.63 -13.20 0.16
C ARG A 35 -0.23 -13.35 -0.39
N ILE A 36 0.76 -13.11 0.45
CA ILE A 36 2.16 -13.27 0.06
C ILE A 36 2.83 -14.23 1.03
N LYS A 37 3.85 -14.91 0.53
CA LYS A 37 4.56 -15.86 1.35
C LYS A 37 5.73 -15.18 2.03
N SER A 38 5.90 -15.48 3.30
CA SER A 38 7.02 -14.93 4.04
C SER A 38 8.34 -15.42 3.44
N LEU A 39 9.34 -14.54 3.42
CA LEU A 39 10.69 -14.90 2.97
C LEU A 39 11.55 -15.42 4.12
N HIS A 40 10.93 -15.68 5.26
CA HIS A 40 11.66 -16.18 6.43
C HIS A 40 12.37 -17.49 6.07
N PRO A 41 13.67 -17.60 6.34
CA PRO A 41 14.40 -18.81 5.95
C PRO A 41 14.06 -20.03 6.78
N ASN A 42 13.45 -19.86 7.93
CA ASN A 42 13.04 -20.96 8.77
C ASN A 42 11.86 -21.67 8.14
N GLN A 43 11.97 -22.96 7.93
CA GLN A 43 10.93 -23.72 7.26
C GLN A 43 9.63 -23.79 8.03
N GLU A 44 9.70 -23.65 9.32
CA GLU A 44 8.47 -23.62 10.09
C GLU A 44 7.62 -22.42 9.77
N ALA A 45 8.28 -21.39 9.31
CA ALA A 45 7.58 -20.20 8.87
C ALA A 45 7.16 -20.29 7.42
N SER A 46 7.48 -21.38 6.74
CA SER A 46 7.18 -21.50 5.32
C SER A 46 5.70 -21.52 5.06
N GLY A 47 4.90 -21.96 6.02
CA GLY A 47 3.46 -21.90 5.89
C GLY A 47 2.89 -20.58 6.33
N ASP A 48 3.76 -19.70 6.77
CA ASP A 48 3.37 -18.42 7.31
C ASP A 48 3.16 -17.45 6.18
N HIS A 49 1.93 -17.14 5.91
CA HIS A 49 1.60 -16.19 4.87
C HIS A 49 1.36 -14.83 5.49
N GLN A 50 1.71 -13.81 4.74
CA GLN A 50 1.44 -12.44 5.10
C GLN A 50 0.40 -11.88 4.16
N ILE A 51 -0.24 -10.81 4.56
CA ILE A 51 -1.21 -10.14 3.71
C ILE A 51 -0.64 -8.80 3.29
N ALA A 52 -0.84 -8.46 2.04
CA ALA A 52 -0.34 -7.23 1.48
C ALA A 52 -1.42 -6.59 0.63
N VAL A 53 -1.18 -5.37 0.21
CA VAL A 53 -2.03 -4.68 -0.75
C VAL A 53 -1.22 -4.45 -2.01
N THR A 54 -1.75 -4.92 -3.14
CA THR A 54 -1.23 -4.52 -4.43
C THR A 54 -1.88 -3.21 -4.77
N LEU A 55 -1.10 -2.15 -4.75
CA LEU A 55 -1.63 -0.80 -4.91
C LEU A 55 -2.20 -0.57 -6.30
N ASP A 56 -3.24 0.25 -6.38
CA ASP A 56 -3.80 0.64 -7.67
C ASP A 56 -2.78 1.42 -8.48
N GLN A 57 -1.95 2.22 -7.81
CA GLN A 57 -0.91 2.99 -8.46
C GLN A 57 0.36 2.92 -7.65
N GLN A 58 1.49 2.96 -8.33
CA GLN A 58 2.78 3.01 -7.68
C GLN A 58 2.89 4.28 -6.85
N ILE A 59 3.49 4.15 -5.67
CA ILE A 59 3.76 5.30 -4.80
C ILE A 59 5.25 5.40 -4.53
N ASN A 60 5.64 6.56 -4.05
CA ASN A 60 7.00 6.80 -3.57
C ASN A 60 6.96 6.95 -2.06
N VAL A 61 7.96 6.41 -1.38
CA VAL A 61 8.11 6.60 0.06
C VAL A 61 9.50 7.13 0.31
N ASP A 62 9.59 8.27 0.97
CA ASP A 62 10.85 8.95 1.23
C ASP A 62 11.27 8.65 2.66
N GLY A 63 12.44 8.05 2.79
CA GLY A 63 12.99 7.72 4.10
C GLY A 63 14.13 8.61 4.53
N GLY A 64 14.40 9.67 3.76
CA GLY A 64 15.51 10.55 4.06
C GLY A 64 16.81 10.13 3.41
N ASP A 65 16.89 8.89 2.96
CA ASP A 65 18.10 8.37 2.30
C ASP A 65 17.77 7.90 0.88
N GLY A 66 16.70 8.42 0.31
CA GLY A 66 16.29 8.14 -1.05
C GLY A 66 14.83 7.73 -1.12
N LEU A 67 14.30 7.74 -2.33
CA LEU A 67 12.92 7.34 -2.57
C LEU A 67 12.84 5.86 -2.81
N VAL A 68 11.84 5.24 -2.21
CA VAL A 68 11.49 3.85 -2.49
C VAL A 68 10.21 3.87 -3.29
N LYS A 69 10.26 3.27 -4.48
CA LYS A 69 9.08 3.13 -5.33
C LYS A 69 8.49 1.76 -5.08
N THR A 70 7.20 1.71 -4.81
CA THR A 70 6.58 0.44 -4.52
C THR A 70 5.14 0.39 -4.99
N LYS A 71 4.71 -0.82 -5.32
CA LYS A 71 3.33 -1.11 -5.66
C LYS A 71 2.78 -2.21 -4.76
N LEU A 72 3.57 -2.67 -3.81
CA LEU A 72 3.18 -3.75 -2.91
C LEU A 72 3.58 -3.37 -1.50
N ILE A 73 2.59 -3.35 -0.60
CA ILE A 73 2.81 -2.97 0.79
C ILE A 73 2.22 -4.04 1.68
N GLN A 74 3.06 -4.63 2.53
CA GLN A 74 2.62 -5.61 3.50
C GLN A 74 1.89 -4.91 4.64
N LEU A 75 0.82 -5.54 5.11
CA LEU A 75 0.04 -5.01 6.22
C LEU A 75 0.47 -5.64 7.52
N VAL A 76 0.60 -4.81 8.54
CA VAL A 76 0.89 -5.25 9.90
C VAL A 76 -0.27 -4.77 10.75
N ASP A 77 -0.96 -5.70 11.39
CA ASP A 77 -2.12 -5.36 12.20
C ASP A 77 -1.94 -6.00 13.57
N PHE A 78 -1.89 -5.17 14.58
CA PHE A 78 -1.74 -5.66 15.94
C PHE A 78 -3.05 -6.12 16.55
N LYS A 79 -4.14 -6.00 15.80
CA LYS A 79 -5.45 -6.51 16.22
C LYS A 79 -5.69 -7.85 15.55
N ASP A 80 -5.45 -8.93 16.28
CA ASP A 80 -5.46 -10.28 15.71
C ASP A 80 -6.73 -10.62 14.98
N THR A 81 -7.87 -10.16 15.46
CA THR A 81 -9.15 -10.52 14.86
C THR A 81 -9.27 -10.00 13.42
N ARG A 82 -8.66 -8.86 13.13
CA ARG A 82 -8.73 -8.26 11.79
C ARG A 82 -7.86 -9.00 10.79
N TYR A 83 -6.77 -9.57 11.28
CA TYR A 83 -5.81 -10.23 10.41
C TYR A 83 -6.46 -11.40 9.66
N GLN A 84 -7.26 -12.18 10.37
CA GLN A 84 -7.99 -13.28 9.75
C GLN A 84 -8.93 -12.78 8.67
N SER A 85 -9.56 -11.64 8.92
CA SER A 85 -10.49 -11.05 7.97
C SER A 85 -9.80 -10.69 6.66
N PHE A 86 -8.56 -10.22 6.72
CA PHE A 86 -7.82 -9.89 5.51
C PHE A 86 -7.66 -11.11 4.61
N PHE A 87 -7.31 -12.25 5.19
CA PHE A 87 -7.12 -13.46 4.40
C PHE A 87 -8.42 -13.92 3.76
N LYS A 88 -9.54 -13.75 4.46
CA LYS A 88 -10.83 -14.12 3.90
C LYS A 88 -11.26 -13.23 2.75
N ASN A 89 -10.69 -12.04 2.68
CA ASN A 89 -11.05 -11.06 1.67
C ASN A 89 -9.97 -10.89 0.62
N GLU A 90 -9.12 -11.87 0.47
CA GLU A 90 -8.09 -11.86 -0.56
C GLU A 90 -8.70 -11.56 -1.92
N GLY A 91 -8.05 -10.68 -2.67
CA GLY A 91 -8.53 -10.29 -4.00
C GLY A 91 -9.50 -9.13 -4.01
N LYS A 92 -10.00 -8.73 -2.84
CA LYS A 92 -10.95 -7.63 -2.79
C LYS A 92 -10.26 -6.29 -2.79
N GLN A 93 -10.93 -5.32 -3.37
CA GLN A 93 -10.46 -3.94 -3.39
C GLN A 93 -10.70 -3.32 -2.03
N VAL A 94 -9.66 -2.68 -1.49
CA VAL A 94 -9.73 -2.09 -0.16
C VAL A 94 -9.10 -0.73 -0.15
N GLN A 95 -9.46 0.05 0.85
CA GLN A 95 -8.76 1.26 1.22
C GLN A 95 -8.29 1.08 2.64
N ILE A 96 -7.02 1.26 2.87
CA ILE A 96 -6.41 1.05 4.19
C ILE A 96 -5.88 2.38 4.69
N LYS A 97 -6.27 2.73 5.91
CA LYS A 97 -5.64 3.84 6.61
C LYS A 97 -4.53 3.26 7.46
N CYS A 98 -3.33 3.71 7.20
CA CYS A 98 -2.15 3.29 7.94
C CYS A 98 -1.86 4.32 9.02
N GLU A 99 -1.56 3.83 10.23
CA GLU A 99 -1.07 4.74 11.27
C GLU A 99 0.26 5.32 10.82
N GLU A 100 1.07 4.49 10.19
CA GLU A 100 2.33 4.92 9.60
C GLU A 100 2.80 3.89 8.59
N LEU A 101 3.67 4.33 7.71
CA LEU A 101 4.44 3.44 6.86
C LEU A 101 5.82 3.29 7.49
N PHE A 102 6.40 2.11 7.38
CA PHE A 102 7.75 1.91 7.86
C PHE A 102 8.52 0.98 6.93
N ARG A 103 9.84 0.99 7.08
CA ARG A 103 10.73 0.23 6.22
C ARG A 103 10.82 -1.21 6.70
N GLY A 104 10.77 -2.15 5.75
CA GLY A 104 10.98 -3.54 6.08
C GLY A 104 12.39 -3.77 6.60
N HIS A 105 12.50 -4.48 7.72
CA HIS A 105 13.81 -4.68 8.34
C HIS A 105 13.97 -6.01 9.07
N THR A 106 12.96 -6.89 8.97
CA THR A 106 13.09 -8.22 9.58
C THR A 106 12.76 -9.27 8.54
N ALA A 107 13.03 -10.54 8.89
CA ALA A 107 12.75 -11.65 7.99
C ALA A 107 11.27 -11.86 7.71
N HIS A 108 10.42 -11.38 8.59
CA HIS A 108 8.97 -11.47 8.37
C HIS A 108 8.47 -10.33 7.48
N HIS A 109 9.29 -9.34 7.24
CA HIS A 109 8.94 -8.22 6.39
C HIS A 109 9.28 -8.58 4.95
N THR A 110 8.26 -8.84 4.15
CA THR A 110 8.45 -9.35 2.80
C THR A 110 8.52 -8.23 1.77
N THR A 111 7.98 -7.08 2.09
CA THR A 111 7.99 -5.94 1.18
C THR A 111 8.92 -4.85 1.69
N LYS A 112 9.28 -3.93 0.79
CA LYS A 112 10.16 -2.82 1.17
C LYS A 112 9.49 -1.86 2.13
N VAL A 113 8.17 -1.70 2.00
CA VAL A 113 7.38 -0.77 2.79
C VAL A 113 6.27 -1.55 3.44
N LEU A 114 6.03 -1.29 4.71
CA LEU A 114 4.94 -1.89 5.45
C LEU A 114 3.99 -0.82 5.97
N CYS A 115 2.75 -1.22 6.20
CA CYS A 115 1.71 -0.35 6.71
C CYS A 115 1.23 -0.90 8.04
N VAL A 116 1.29 -0.08 9.08
CA VAL A 116 0.64 -0.40 10.35
C VAL A 116 -0.82 -0.02 10.21
N VAL A 117 -1.71 -1.00 10.24
CA VAL A 117 -3.11 -0.79 9.90
C VAL A 117 -3.84 -0.08 11.03
N ASP A 118 -4.49 1.03 10.69
CA ASP A 118 -5.41 1.70 11.60
C ASP A 118 -6.84 1.24 11.31
N SER A 119 -7.26 1.37 10.06
CA SER A 119 -8.61 0.96 9.67
C SER A 119 -8.64 0.50 8.24
N VAL A 120 -9.66 -0.27 7.89
CA VAL A 120 -9.84 -0.81 6.56
C VAL A 120 -11.26 -0.58 6.10
N SER A 121 -11.41 -0.26 4.83
CA SER A 121 -12.71 -0.10 4.20
C SER A 121 -12.72 -0.95 2.94
N TYR A 122 -13.70 -1.83 2.84
CA TYR A 122 -13.85 -2.69 1.66
C TYR A 122 -14.74 -1.99 0.65
N LYS A 123 -14.42 -2.15 -0.60
CA LYS A 123 -15.19 -1.51 -1.67
C LYS A 123 -16.00 -2.51 -2.46
#